data_20e7070655c9cf2205708e45563bb19f
#
_entry.id   20e7070655c9cf2205708e45563bb19f
#
_cell.length_a   1.000
_cell.length_b   1.000
_cell.length_c   1.000
_cell.angle_alpha   90.00
_cell.angle_beta   90.00
_cell.angle_gamma   90.00
#
_symmetry.space_group_name_H-M   'P 1'
#
loop_
_entity.id
_entity.type
_entity.pdbx_description
1 polymer ?
#
loop_
_entity_poly.entity_id
_entity_poly.type
_entity_poly.pdbx_seq_one_letter_code
_entity_poly.pdbx_strand_id
1 'polypeptide(L)'
;MQHYKALFTLGIPIVIGQIGVIILGFADTLMIGHHSTNELAAASFVNNMFTLAIIFATGFSYGLTPIVGSLFGRGETHVVGRMLKNSLFANTLLAVLLTLIMWILYLNIHRLGQPEELLPLMRPYFIVLLISLLFVLLFNGFKQFADGITDTRVSMWILLAGNVMNIIGNYILIYGKLGMPEMGLLGAGISTLASRIMMVVVFAVIFFCTRRYHIYKEGFLHNALNRADFLHLNKLGWPIAMQMGMETASFSLSAIMVGWIGTTALAAHQVMLAISQICFMMYYGMGAPVAVRVSNFRGQNDRINVRRSAYAGFHIMLFIALIGALPIFLLRNELGGWFSDSPAVSVMVAQLIIPFIIYQFGDGLQINFANALRGIADVKPMMYIAFIAYFLISLPAGYFFGFIMDWGIIGIWMAFPFGLTTAGILYYLRFNRDTK
;
A
#
# COMPACT_ATOMS: atom_id res chain seq x y z
N MET A 1 -1.34 -28.02 7.64
CA MET A 1 -2.00 -27.80 6.33
C MET A 1 -3.17 -26.81 6.40
N GLN A 2 -4.06 -26.89 7.38
CA GLN A 2 -5.27 -26.02 7.46
C GLN A 2 -4.98 -24.51 7.45
N HIS A 3 -3.94 -24.04 8.18
CA HIS A 3 -3.55 -22.62 8.21
C HIS A 3 -3.06 -22.12 6.85
N TYR A 4 -2.22 -22.90 6.15
CA TYR A 4 -1.73 -22.53 4.81
C TYR A 4 -2.89 -22.39 3.82
N LYS A 5 -3.79 -23.39 3.75
CA LYS A 5 -4.98 -23.33 2.87
C LYS A 5 -5.82 -22.09 3.15
N ALA A 6 -6.05 -21.78 4.43
CA ALA A 6 -6.85 -20.62 4.80
C ALA A 6 -6.17 -19.28 4.43
N LEU A 7 -4.84 -19.17 4.62
CA LEU A 7 -4.08 -18.00 4.21
C LEU A 7 -4.10 -17.80 2.69
N PHE A 8 -3.94 -18.87 1.92
CA PHE A 8 -4.06 -18.79 0.45
C PHE A 8 -5.48 -18.42 0.00
N THR A 9 -6.50 -19.00 0.62
CA THR A 9 -7.91 -18.68 0.26
C THR A 9 -8.24 -17.19 0.45
N LEU A 10 -7.70 -16.57 1.49
CA LEU A 10 -7.89 -15.14 1.76
C LEU A 10 -6.90 -14.26 0.98
N GLY A 11 -5.66 -14.73 0.80
CA GLY A 11 -4.58 -13.95 0.21
C GLY A 11 -4.65 -13.86 -1.31
N ILE A 12 -4.98 -14.95 -1.99
CA ILE A 12 -5.05 -14.95 -3.46
C ILE A 12 -5.99 -13.84 -4.00
N PRO A 13 -7.21 -13.65 -3.49
CA PRO A 13 -8.04 -12.53 -3.92
C PRO A 13 -7.38 -11.17 -3.68
N ILE A 14 -6.68 -10.98 -2.56
CA ILE A 14 -5.99 -9.72 -2.27
C ILE A 14 -4.83 -9.52 -3.25
N VAL A 15 -4.02 -10.55 -3.51
CA VAL A 15 -2.92 -10.50 -4.49
C VAL A 15 -3.45 -10.14 -5.89
N ILE A 16 -4.53 -10.79 -6.33
CA ILE A 16 -5.16 -10.49 -7.63
C ILE A 16 -5.61 -9.02 -7.68
N GLY A 17 -6.22 -8.51 -6.62
CA GLY A 17 -6.60 -7.10 -6.51
C GLY A 17 -5.38 -6.17 -6.63
N GLN A 18 -4.28 -6.49 -5.96
CA GLN A 18 -3.05 -5.69 -6.01
C GLN A 18 -2.37 -5.72 -7.38
N ILE A 19 -2.35 -6.87 -8.05
CA ILE A 19 -1.88 -6.97 -9.44
C ILE A 19 -2.74 -6.09 -10.35
N GLY A 20 -4.05 -6.06 -10.14
CA GLY A 20 -4.96 -5.18 -10.86
C GLY A 20 -4.59 -3.69 -10.69
N VAL A 21 -4.17 -3.27 -9.50
CA VAL A 21 -3.71 -1.89 -9.25
C VAL A 21 -2.42 -1.57 -10.01
N ILE A 22 -1.47 -2.52 -10.08
CA ILE A 22 -0.24 -2.34 -10.87
C ILE A 22 -0.56 -2.18 -12.35
N ILE A 23 -1.42 -3.06 -12.88
CA ILE A 23 -1.86 -3.02 -14.29
C ILE A 23 -2.54 -1.68 -14.59
N LEU A 24 -3.38 -1.19 -13.68
CA LEU A 24 -4.02 0.12 -13.81
C LEU A 24 -2.99 1.24 -13.88
N GLY A 25 -2.03 1.29 -12.94
CA GLY A 25 -0.97 2.31 -12.91
C GLY A 25 -0.13 2.30 -14.20
N PHE A 26 0.16 1.11 -14.74
CA PHE A 26 0.86 0.97 -16.01
C PHE A 26 0.00 1.47 -17.19
N ALA A 27 -1.28 1.11 -17.23
CA ALA A 27 -2.21 1.57 -18.27
C ALA A 27 -2.37 3.09 -18.25
N ASP A 28 -2.55 3.69 -17.08
CA ASP A 28 -2.63 5.15 -16.90
C ASP A 28 -1.38 5.85 -17.45
N THR A 29 -0.20 5.37 -17.07
CA THR A 29 1.09 5.90 -17.52
C THR A 29 1.24 5.81 -19.05
N LEU A 30 0.90 4.65 -19.64
CA LEU A 30 0.93 4.45 -21.07
C LEU A 30 -0.05 5.37 -21.81
N MET A 31 -1.28 5.44 -21.35
CA MET A 31 -2.33 6.21 -22.04
C MET A 31 -2.06 7.70 -22.00
N ILE A 32 -1.65 8.22 -20.85
CA ILE A 32 -1.27 9.64 -20.69
C ILE A 32 0.00 9.94 -21.50
N GLY A 33 1.01 9.06 -21.44
CA GLY A 33 2.28 9.26 -22.14
C GLY A 33 2.15 9.23 -23.67
N HIS A 34 1.26 8.41 -24.22
CA HIS A 34 0.95 8.43 -25.66
C HIS A 34 0.16 9.66 -26.09
N HIS A 35 -0.55 10.31 -25.19
CA HIS A 35 -1.26 11.54 -25.48
C HIS A 35 -0.32 12.74 -25.46
N SER A 36 0.47 12.91 -24.40
CA SER A 36 1.42 14.04 -24.25
C SER A 36 2.50 13.75 -23.22
N THR A 37 3.76 14.03 -23.57
CA THR A 37 4.90 13.94 -22.64
C THR A 37 4.77 14.93 -21.48
N ASN A 38 4.27 16.14 -21.73
CA ASN A 38 4.05 17.15 -20.70
C ASN A 38 2.98 16.74 -19.72
N GLU A 39 1.90 16.12 -20.21
CA GLU A 39 0.85 15.58 -19.35
C GLU A 39 1.35 14.41 -18.48
N LEU A 40 2.21 13.55 -19.04
CA LEU A 40 2.84 12.48 -18.27
C LEU A 40 3.74 13.04 -17.16
N ALA A 41 4.53 14.08 -17.47
CA ALA A 41 5.37 14.73 -16.46
C ALA A 41 4.53 15.38 -15.35
N ALA A 42 3.46 16.08 -15.72
CA ALA A 42 2.52 16.68 -14.78
C ALA A 42 1.83 15.64 -13.91
N ALA A 43 1.33 14.54 -14.51
CA ALA A 43 0.70 13.42 -13.80
C ALA A 43 1.66 12.77 -12.81
N SER A 44 2.90 12.48 -13.23
CA SER A 44 3.91 11.84 -12.41
C SER A 44 4.22 12.65 -11.15
N PHE A 45 4.38 13.96 -11.30
CA PHE A 45 4.64 14.85 -10.17
C PHE A 45 3.47 14.86 -9.17
N VAL A 46 2.25 15.07 -9.67
CA VAL A 46 1.05 15.12 -8.81
C VAL A 46 0.82 13.75 -8.14
N ASN A 47 0.93 12.65 -8.88
CA ASN A 47 0.75 11.30 -8.33
C ASN A 47 1.76 10.98 -7.23
N ASN A 48 3.02 11.42 -7.35
CA ASN A 48 4.02 11.24 -6.28
C ASN A 48 3.62 11.94 -4.98
N MET A 49 3.05 13.15 -5.06
CA MET A 49 2.54 13.85 -3.88
C MET A 49 1.37 13.10 -3.24
N PHE A 50 0.43 12.61 -4.05
CA PHE A 50 -0.73 11.86 -3.56
C PHE A 50 -0.38 10.49 -3.03
N THR A 51 0.67 9.84 -3.55
CA THR A 51 1.10 8.50 -3.10
C THR A 51 1.38 8.47 -1.60
N LEU A 52 2.13 9.45 -1.07
CA LEU A 52 2.44 9.52 0.36
C LEU A 52 1.16 9.70 1.19
N ALA A 53 0.26 10.59 0.76
CA ALA A 53 -1.02 10.82 1.44
C ALA A 53 -1.90 9.56 1.42
N ILE A 54 -1.98 8.85 0.29
CA ILE A 54 -2.77 7.62 0.13
C ILE A 54 -2.20 6.48 0.98
N ILE A 55 -0.87 6.31 1.03
CA ILE A 55 -0.24 5.27 1.85
C ILE A 55 -0.50 5.52 3.33
N PHE A 56 -0.36 6.77 3.77
CA PHE A 56 -0.66 7.16 5.14
C PHE A 56 -2.14 6.91 5.49
N ALA A 57 -3.06 7.31 4.62
CA ALA A 57 -4.50 7.08 4.76
C ALA A 57 -4.85 5.59 4.81
N THR A 58 -4.22 4.79 3.95
CA THR A 58 -4.40 3.33 3.91
C THR A 58 -3.91 2.71 5.21
N GLY A 59 -2.76 3.13 5.72
CA GLY A 59 -2.23 2.69 7.00
C GLY A 59 -3.18 2.97 8.17
N PHE A 60 -3.81 4.15 8.20
CA PHE A 60 -4.82 4.47 9.20
C PHE A 60 -6.03 3.53 9.10
N SER A 61 -6.52 3.30 7.89
CA SER A 61 -7.68 2.42 7.65
C SER A 61 -7.42 0.97 8.10
N TYR A 62 -6.16 0.51 8.07
CA TYR A 62 -5.77 -0.81 8.58
C TYR A 62 -6.02 -1.01 10.07
N GLY A 63 -6.21 0.06 10.85
CA GLY A 63 -6.61 -0.03 12.24
C GLY A 63 -7.96 -0.73 12.47
N LEU A 64 -8.83 -0.78 11.47
CA LEU A 64 -10.12 -1.45 11.54
C LEU A 64 -10.00 -2.99 11.51
N THR A 65 -9.11 -3.54 10.70
CA THR A 65 -8.98 -4.99 10.48
C THR A 65 -8.80 -5.81 11.76
N PRO A 66 -7.88 -5.48 12.69
CA PRO A 66 -7.72 -6.23 13.93
C PRO A 66 -8.93 -6.14 14.86
N ILE A 67 -9.65 -5.03 14.83
CA ILE A 67 -10.87 -4.85 15.64
C ILE A 67 -11.98 -5.72 15.09
N VAL A 68 -12.28 -5.59 13.81
CA VAL A 68 -13.32 -6.37 13.14
C VAL A 68 -13.01 -7.87 13.21
N GLY A 69 -11.76 -8.26 12.91
CA GLY A 69 -11.35 -9.65 12.98
C GLY A 69 -11.52 -10.26 14.38
N SER A 70 -11.16 -9.52 15.43
CA SER A 70 -11.34 -9.98 16.81
C SER A 70 -12.82 -10.10 17.19
N LEU A 71 -13.65 -9.12 16.83
CA LEU A 71 -15.10 -9.14 17.06
C LEU A 71 -15.78 -10.27 16.27
N PHE A 72 -15.37 -10.48 15.03
CA PHE A 72 -15.84 -11.59 14.20
C PHE A 72 -15.47 -12.94 14.82
N GLY A 73 -14.24 -13.07 15.31
CA GLY A 73 -13.79 -14.28 16.02
C GLY A 73 -14.60 -14.59 17.29
N ARG A 74 -15.12 -13.56 17.98
CA ARG A 74 -16.01 -13.69 19.16
C ARG A 74 -17.48 -13.89 18.81
N GLY A 75 -17.85 -13.73 17.54
CA GLY A 75 -19.25 -13.78 17.12
C GLY A 75 -20.06 -12.51 17.41
N GLU A 76 -19.41 -11.41 17.76
CA GLU A 76 -20.03 -10.10 18.08
C GLU A 76 -20.39 -9.30 16.82
N THR A 77 -21.23 -9.86 15.95
CA THR A 77 -21.52 -9.33 14.61
C THR A 77 -22.19 -7.96 14.60
N HIS A 78 -23.08 -7.66 15.56
CA HIS A 78 -23.69 -6.34 15.67
C HIS A 78 -22.66 -5.24 16.00
N VAL A 79 -21.68 -5.56 16.85
CA VAL A 79 -20.61 -4.63 17.19
C VAL A 79 -19.73 -4.34 15.97
N VAL A 80 -19.51 -5.36 15.11
CA VAL A 80 -18.77 -5.18 13.84
C VAL A 80 -19.43 -4.12 12.96
N GLY A 81 -20.76 -4.14 12.82
CA GLY A 81 -21.49 -3.12 12.05
C GLY A 81 -21.32 -1.71 12.61
N ARG A 82 -21.38 -1.56 13.94
CA ARG A 82 -21.13 -0.30 14.64
C ARG A 82 -19.69 0.18 14.42
N MET A 83 -18.70 -0.73 14.46
CA MET A 83 -17.30 -0.40 14.20
C MET A 83 -17.07 0.08 12.77
N LEU A 84 -17.75 -0.50 11.78
CA LEU A 84 -17.70 0.01 10.40
C LEU A 84 -18.20 1.45 10.33
N LYS A 85 -19.32 1.78 10.98
CA LYS A 85 -19.86 3.15 11.02
C LYS A 85 -18.85 4.15 11.61
N ASN A 86 -18.25 3.80 12.75
CA ASN A 86 -17.22 4.62 13.39
C ASN A 86 -15.96 4.75 12.51
N SER A 87 -15.59 3.68 11.80
CA SER A 87 -14.45 3.72 10.88
C SER A 87 -14.69 4.60 9.66
N LEU A 88 -15.86 4.53 9.04
CA LEU A 88 -16.20 5.42 7.92
C LEU A 88 -16.19 6.88 8.37
N PHE A 89 -16.67 7.18 9.56
CA PHE A 89 -16.60 8.52 10.14
C PHE A 89 -15.15 8.96 10.39
N ALA A 90 -14.33 8.10 11.00
CA ALA A 90 -12.90 8.39 11.24
C ALA A 90 -12.13 8.59 9.93
N ASN A 91 -12.37 7.74 8.93
CA ASN A 91 -11.78 7.87 7.60
C ASN A 91 -12.22 9.16 6.89
N THR A 92 -13.49 9.59 7.06
CA THR A 92 -13.98 10.88 6.51
C THR A 92 -13.25 12.05 7.16
N LEU A 93 -13.08 12.05 8.49
CA LEU A 93 -12.33 13.10 9.18
C LEU A 93 -10.86 13.14 8.73
N LEU A 94 -10.23 11.98 8.57
CA LEU A 94 -8.87 11.90 8.04
C LEU A 94 -8.80 12.39 6.59
N ALA A 95 -9.80 12.06 5.76
CA ALA A 95 -9.88 12.56 4.40
C ALA A 95 -9.95 14.10 4.36
N VAL A 96 -10.75 14.70 5.22
CA VAL A 96 -10.83 16.17 5.34
C VAL A 96 -9.47 16.73 5.78
N LEU A 97 -8.83 16.15 6.79
CA LEU A 97 -7.50 16.58 7.24
C LEU A 97 -6.45 16.52 6.13
N LEU A 98 -6.37 15.38 5.43
CA LEU A 98 -5.43 15.22 4.32
C LEU A 98 -5.76 16.15 3.15
N THR A 99 -7.04 16.38 2.86
CA THR A 99 -7.47 17.33 1.85
C THR A 99 -7.02 18.74 2.20
N LEU A 100 -7.12 19.17 3.46
CA LEU A 100 -6.64 20.48 3.91
C LEU A 100 -5.11 20.60 3.76
N ILE A 101 -4.35 19.57 4.15
CA ILE A 101 -2.89 19.54 3.97
C ILE A 101 -2.52 19.62 2.49
N MET A 102 -3.14 18.80 1.67
CA MET A 102 -2.89 18.79 0.23
C MET A 102 -3.37 20.09 -0.46
N TRP A 103 -4.40 20.74 0.07
CA TRP A 103 -4.84 22.04 -0.40
C TRP A 103 -3.79 23.13 -0.15
N ILE A 104 -3.12 23.10 1.00
CA ILE A 104 -1.98 23.99 1.29
C ILE A 104 -0.85 23.75 0.29
N LEU A 105 -0.54 22.51 -0.05
CA LEU A 105 0.43 22.17 -1.09
C LEU A 105 0.00 22.66 -2.46
N TYR A 106 -1.29 22.52 -2.81
CA TYR A 106 -1.86 23.04 -4.05
C TYR A 106 -1.67 24.56 -4.20
N LEU A 107 -1.93 25.32 -3.14
CA LEU A 107 -1.73 26.77 -3.15
C LEU A 107 -0.27 27.18 -3.38
N ASN A 108 0.67 26.32 -2.97
CA ASN A 108 2.11 26.55 -3.11
C ASN A 108 2.75 25.76 -4.26
N ILE A 109 1.98 25.13 -5.14
CA ILE A 109 2.50 24.24 -6.20
C ILE A 109 3.51 24.94 -7.11
N HIS A 110 3.36 26.25 -7.34
CA HIS A 110 4.27 27.06 -8.13
C HIS A 110 5.64 27.25 -7.48
N ARG A 111 5.77 27.04 -6.16
CA ARG A 111 7.03 27.15 -5.39
C ARG A 111 7.81 25.84 -5.32
N LEU A 112 7.24 24.75 -5.85
CA LEU A 112 7.84 23.42 -5.79
C LEU A 112 8.86 23.15 -6.92
N GLY A 113 9.29 24.19 -7.66
CA GLY A 113 10.35 24.10 -8.64
C GLY A 113 9.99 23.35 -9.92
N GLN A 114 8.70 23.24 -10.24
CA GLN A 114 8.27 22.64 -11.50
C GLN A 114 8.22 23.70 -12.63
N PRO A 115 8.43 23.27 -13.89
CA PRO A 115 8.31 24.16 -15.04
C PRO A 115 6.94 24.84 -15.09
N GLU A 116 6.90 26.14 -15.34
CA GLU A 116 5.65 26.91 -15.38
C GLU A 116 4.66 26.38 -16.43
N GLU A 117 5.17 25.80 -17.51
CA GLU A 117 4.39 25.18 -18.59
C GLU A 117 3.51 24.01 -18.11
N LEU A 118 3.90 23.31 -17.05
CA LEU A 118 3.16 22.18 -16.49
C LEU A 118 2.06 22.59 -15.52
N LEU A 119 2.13 23.79 -14.95
CA LEU A 119 1.15 24.25 -13.95
C LEU A 119 -0.31 24.25 -14.44
N PRO A 120 -0.63 24.68 -15.68
CA PRO A 120 -2.00 24.60 -16.19
C PRO A 120 -2.55 23.20 -16.30
N LEU A 121 -1.67 22.19 -16.51
CA LEU A 121 -2.04 20.75 -16.56
C LEU A 121 -2.16 20.17 -15.16
N MET A 122 -1.25 20.53 -14.26
CA MET A 122 -1.21 20.00 -12.89
C MET A 122 -2.40 20.43 -12.05
N ARG A 123 -2.78 21.71 -12.13
CA ARG A 123 -3.81 22.28 -11.23
C ARG A 123 -5.18 21.62 -11.35
N PRO A 124 -5.79 21.45 -12.53
CA PRO A 124 -7.09 20.79 -12.64
C PRO A 124 -7.02 19.32 -12.20
N TYR A 125 -5.96 18.62 -12.60
CA TYR A 125 -5.72 17.23 -12.24
C TYR A 125 -5.59 17.05 -10.73
N PHE A 126 -4.84 17.94 -10.07
CA PHE A 126 -4.65 17.95 -8.62
C PHE A 126 -5.98 18.09 -7.87
N ILE A 127 -6.85 19.01 -8.30
CA ILE A 127 -8.17 19.23 -7.68
C ILE A 127 -9.04 17.98 -7.78
N VAL A 128 -9.07 17.34 -8.93
CA VAL A 128 -9.85 16.12 -9.13
C VAL A 128 -9.35 14.99 -8.24
N LEU A 129 -8.02 14.80 -8.13
CA LEU A 129 -7.43 13.82 -7.23
C LEU A 129 -7.68 14.16 -5.76
N LEU A 130 -7.70 15.45 -5.40
CA LEU A 130 -8.01 15.92 -4.05
C LEU A 130 -9.41 15.48 -3.63
N ILE A 131 -10.42 15.70 -4.48
CA ILE A 131 -11.80 15.24 -4.25
C ILE A 131 -11.84 13.71 -4.11
N SER A 132 -11.05 13.00 -4.89
CA SER A 132 -11.03 11.55 -4.89
C SER A 132 -10.45 10.91 -3.61
N LEU A 133 -9.69 11.65 -2.78
CA LEU A 133 -9.15 11.16 -1.50
C LEU A 133 -10.24 10.66 -0.56
N LEU A 134 -11.37 11.37 -0.49
CA LEU A 134 -12.50 10.94 0.33
C LEU A 134 -12.97 9.54 -0.05
N PHE A 135 -13.12 9.29 -1.34
CA PHE A 135 -13.61 8.00 -1.85
C PHE A 135 -12.59 6.87 -1.66
N VAL A 136 -11.30 7.18 -1.74
CA VAL A 136 -10.23 6.21 -1.38
C VAL A 136 -10.36 5.76 0.07
N LEU A 137 -10.52 6.70 1.01
CA LEU A 137 -10.62 6.36 2.43
C LEU A 137 -11.93 5.64 2.76
N LEU A 138 -13.04 6.02 2.15
CA LEU A 138 -14.31 5.32 2.32
C LEU A 138 -14.25 3.90 1.78
N PHE A 139 -13.68 3.70 0.58
CA PHE A 139 -13.46 2.38 0.03
C PHE A 139 -12.55 1.52 0.94
N ASN A 140 -11.45 2.10 1.44
CA ASN A 140 -10.57 1.41 2.38
C ASN A 140 -11.30 0.99 3.67
N GLY A 141 -12.19 1.84 4.20
CA GLY A 141 -13.01 1.49 5.36
C GLY A 141 -13.88 0.25 5.11
N PHE A 142 -14.59 0.21 4.00
CA PHE A 142 -15.38 -0.97 3.60
C PHE A 142 -14.50 -2.18 3.33
N LYS A 143 -13.38 -2.00 2.65
CA LYS A 143 -12.43 -3.07 2.33
C LYS A 143 -11.88 -3.71 3.60
N GLN A 144 -11.41 -2.91 4.57
CA GLN A 144 -10.87 -3.44 5.83
C GLN A 144 -11.95 -4.15 6.67
N PHE A 145 -13.19 -3.69 6.61
CA PHE A 145 -14.31 -4.39 7.20
C PHE A 145 -14.51 -5.77 6.54
N ALA A 146 -14.61 -5.83 5.21
CA ALA A 146 -14.81 -7.09 4.49
C ALA A 146 -13.64 -8.07 4.71
N ASP A 147 -12.41 -7.59 4.65
CA ASP A 147 -11.22 -8.40 4.93
C ASP A 147 -11.27 -8.94 6.37
N GLY A 148 -11.66 -8.12 7.36
CA GLY A 148 -11.77 -8.49 8.77
C GLY A 148 -12.79 -9.60 9.04
N ILE A 149 -13.90 -9.63 8.32
CA ILE A 149 -14.91 -10.71 8.37
C ILE A 149 -14.59 -11.87 7.41
N THR A 150 -13.36 -11.93 6.88
CA THR A 150 -12.88 -12.98 5.96
C THR A 150 -13.51 -12.98 4.56
N ASP A 151 -14.11 -11.88 4.11
CA ASP A 151 -14.74 -11.75 2.81
C ASP A 151 -13.91 -10.94 1.82
N THR A 152 -12.71 -11.39 1.53
CA THR A 152 -11.74 -10.71 0.66
C THR A 152 -12.13 -10.71 -0.83
N ARG A 153 -13.03 -11.63 -1.24
CA ARG A 153 -13.46 -11.76 -2.64
C ARG A 153 -14.29 -10.57 -3.12
N VAL A 154 -15.16 -10.05 -2.26
CA VAL A 154 -16.01 -8.90 -2.61
C VAL A 154 -15.14 -7.67 -2.89
N SER A 155 -14.19 -7.39 -2.02
CA SER A 155 -13.22 -6.28 -2.21
C SER A 155 -12.42 -6.44 -3.50
N MET A 156 -11.97 -7.67 -3.80
CA MET A 156 -11.24 -7.97 -5.03
C MET A 156 -12.07 -7.64 -6.28
N TRP A 157 -13.31 -8.15 -6.36
CA TRP A 157 -14.15 -7.94 -7.55
C TRP A 157 -14.51 -6.47 -7.76
N ILE A 158 -14.81 -5.74 -6.67
CA ILE A 158 -15.09 -4.30 -6.75
C ILE A 158 -13.85 -3.54 -7.25
N LEU A 159 -12.66 -3.89 -6.72
CA LEU A 159 -11.41 -3.26 -7.12
C LEU A 159 -11.10 -3.52 -8.60
N LEU A 160 -11.24 -4.76 -9.07
CA LEU A 160 -11.03 -5.11 -10.47
C LEU A 160 -12.04 -4.40 -11.39
N ALA A 161 -13.32 -4.35 -11.01
CA ALA A 161 -14.33 -3.63 -11.77
C ALA A 161 -14.03 -2.13 -11.84
N GLY A 162 -13.55 -1.52 -10.73
CA GLY A 162 -13.09 -0.14 -10.69
C GLY A 162 -11.90 0.11 -11.62
N ASN A 163 -10.93 -0.79 -11.64
CA ASN A 163 -9.77 -0.69 -12.53
C ASN A 163 -10.17 -0.79 -14.01
N VAL A 164 -11.04 -1.73 -14.36
CA VAL A 164 -11.55 -1.85 -15.73
C VAL A 164 -12.33 -0.60 -16.14
N MET A 165 -13.20 -0.10 -15.29
CA MET A 165 -13.94 1.15 -15.54
C MET A 165 -12.99 2.34 -15.72
N ASN A 166 -11.93 2.41 -14.93
CA ASN A 166 -10.92 3.47 -15.06
C ASN A 166 -10.21 3.41 -16.43
N ILE A 167 -9.75 2.23 -16.84
CA ILE A 167 -9.07 2.05 -18.14
C ILE A 167 -10.00 2.44 -19.29
N ILE A 168 -11.26 1.99 -19.27
CA ILE A 168 -12.26 2.36 -20.28
C ILE A 168 -12.53 3.86 -20.26
N GLY A 169 -12.71 4.44 -19.07
CA GLY A 169 -12.93 5.88 -18.90
C GLY A 169 -11.74 6.70 -19.38
N ASN A 170 -10.53 6.27 -19.12
CA ASN A 170 -9.31 6.88 -19.64
C ASN A 170 -9.30 6.89 -21.17
N TYR A 171 -9.61 5.75 -21.81
CA TYR A 171 -9.67 5.67 -23.27
C TYR A 171 -10.70 6.63 -23.85
N ILE A 172 -11.85 6.79 -23.22
CA ILE A 172 -12.91 7.67 -23.67
C ILE A 172 -12.55 9.15 -23.46
N LEU A 173 -12.08 9.51 -22.26
CA LEU A 173 -11.92 10.91 -21.85
C LEU A 173 -10.56 11.52 -22.22
N ILE A 174 -9.49 10.74 -22.22
CA ILE A 174 -8.16 11.24 -22.66
C ILE A 174 -8.20 11.53 -24.15
N TYR A 175 -8.71 10.58 -24.96
CA TYR A 175 -8.67 10.65 -26.43
C TYR A 175 -9.96 11.18 -27.06
N GLY A 176 -10.96 11.60 -26.29
CA GLY A 176 -12.20 12.14 -26.83
C GLY A 176 -13.00 11.14 -27.69
N LYS A 177 -13.14 9.90 -27.25
CA LYS A 177 -13.89 8.87 -27.97
C LYS A 177 -15.37 8.87 -27.59
N LEU A 178 -16.19 8.19 -28.40
CA LEU A 178 -17.65 8.05 -28.19
C LEU A 178 -18.40 9.38 -28.06
N GLY A 179 -17.94 10.44 -28.74
CA GLY A 179 -18.58 11.75 -28.74
C GLY A 179 -18.25 12.62 -27.51
N MET A 180 -17.37 12.18 -26.64
CA MET A 180 -16.86 13.00 -25.54
C MET A 180 -15.74 13.93 -26.02
N PRO A 181 -15.57 15.12 -25.40
CA PRO A 181 -14.45 15.99 -25.71
C PRO A 181 -13.12 15.34 -25.27
N GLU A 182 -12.06 15.64 -26.03
CA GLU A 182 -10.70 15.27 -25.66
C GLU A 182 -10.24 16.11 -24.47
N MET A 183 -10.00 15.46 -23.33
CA MET A 183 -9.69 16.11 -22.06
C MET A 183 -8.25 15.89 -21.60
N GLY A 184 -7.49 15.01 -22.25
CA GLY A 184 -6.11 14.69 -21.87
C GLY A 184 -5.98 14.27 -20.41
N LEU A 185 -5.01 14.86 -19.70
CA LEU A 185 -4.72 14.55 -18.28
C LEU A 185 -5.94 14.79 -17.36
N LEU A 186 -6.73 15.83 -17.60
CA LEU A 186 -7.94 16.08 -16.82
C LEU A 186 -8.93 14.90 -16.97
N GLY A 187 -9.05 14.35 -18.18
CA GLY A 187 -9.87 13.17 -18.47
C GLY A 187 -9.44 11.94 -17.67
N ALA A 188 -8.13 11.71 -17.53
CA ALA A 188 -7.58 10.66 -16.68
C ALA A 188 -7.96 10.87 -15.20
N GLY A 189 -7.88 12.10 -14.71
CA GLY A 189 -8.30 12.44 -13.35
C GLY A 189 -9.79 12.18 -13.10
N ILE A 190 -10.66 12.63 -14.02
CA ILE A 190 -12.11 12.41 -13.94
C ILE A 190 -12.45 10.91 -13.97
N SER A 191 -11.80 10.14 -14.83
CA SER A 191 -11.98 8.68 -14.90
C SER A 191 -11.59 8.01 -13.57
N THR A 192 -10.48 8.43 -12.97
CA THR A 192 -10.02 7.96 -11.66
C THR A 192 -11.02 8.31 -10.56
N LEU A 193 -11.53 9.52 -10.53
CA LEU A 193 -12.55 9.94 -9.57
C LEU A 193 -13.84 9.13 -9.75
N ALA A 194 -14.33 9.00 -10.98
CA ALA A 194 -15.54 8.24 -11.28
C ALA A 194 -15.44 6.77 -10.86
N SER A 195 -14.30 6.12 -11.13
CA SER A 195 -14.07 4.74 -10.71
C SER A 195 -14.03 4.59 -9.19
N ARG A 196 -13.40 5.53 -8.46
CA ARG A 196 -13.38 5.55 -6.98
C ARG A 196 -14.75 5.74 -6.38
N ILE A 197 -15.56 6.64 -6.94
CA ILE A 197 -16.97 6.83 -6.54
C ILE A 197 -17.75 5.54 -6.78
N MET A 198 -17.64 4.95 -7.95
CA MET A 198 -18.32 3.70 -8.30
C MET A 198 -17.97 2.59 -7.31
N MET A 199 -16.68 2.40 -6.97
CA MET A 199 -16.26 1.39 -6.02
C MET A 199 -16.93 1.56 -4.65
N VAL A 200 -17.04 2.80 -4.14
CA VAL A 200 -17.72 3.09 -2.87
C VAL A 200 -19.21 2.82 -2.98
N VAL A 201 -19.87 3.29 -4.05
CA VAL A 201 -21.30 3.09 -4.28
C VAL A 201 -21.65 1.61 -4.38
N VAL A 202 -20.89 0.86 -5.19
CA VAL A 202 -21.12 -0.59 -5.36
C VAL A 202 -20.93 -1.32 -4.02
N PHE A 203 -19.89 -0.96 -3.25
CA PHE A 203 -19.69 -1.57 -1.94
C PHE A 203 -20.84 -1.26 -0.98
N ALA A 204 -21.29 0.01 -0.94
CA ALA A 204 -22.42 0.42 -0.13
C ALA A 204 -23.72 -0.33 -0.55
N VAL A 205 -23.99 -0.43 -1.86
CA VAL A 205 -25.15 -1.19 -2.36
C VAL A 205 -25.07 -2.65 -1.94
N ILE A 206 -23.92 -3.30 -2.11
CA ILE A 206 -23.72 -4.69 -1.67
C ILE A 206 -23.94 -4.82 -0.16
N PHE A 207 -23.38 -3.91 0.64
CA PHE A 207 -23.51 -3.92 2.10
C PHE A 207 -24.98 -3.76 2.56
N PHE A 208 -25.72 -2.82 1.96
CA PHE A 208 -27.09 -2.53 2.38
C PHE A 208 -28.15 -3.47 1.78
N CYS A 209 -27.92 -4.03 0.59
CA CYS A 209 -28.92 -4.82 -0.14
C CYS A 209 -28.72 -6.33 -0.03
N THR A 210 -27.52 -6.83 0.29
CA THR A 210 -27.25 -8.28 0.30
C THR A 210 -27.59 -8.90 1.65
N ARG A 211 -28.28 -10.03 1.64
CA ARG A 211 -28.63 -10.80 2.86
C ARG A 211 -27.41 -11.20 3.68
N ARG A 212 -26.29 -11.42 3.04
CA ARG A 212 -25.03 -11.81 3.68
C ARG A 212 -24.55 -10.82 4.75
N TYR A 213 -24.81 -9.53 4.54
CA TYR A 213 -24.39 -8.45 5.44
C TYR A 213 -25.51 -7.96 6.36
N HIS A 214 -26.68 -8.62 6.36
CA HIS A 214 -27.86 -8.15 7.10
C HIS A 214 -27.56 -7.90 8.59
N ILE A 215 -26.88 -8.84 9.27
CA ILE A 215 -26.56 -8.73 10.69
C ILE A 215 -25.64 -7.53 10.97
N TYR A 216 -24.65 -7.27 10.09
CA TYR A 216 -23.75 -6.13 10.22
C TYR A 216 -24.47 -4.82 9.91
N LYS A 217 -25.39 -4.82 8.94
CA LYS A 217 -26.24 -3.69 8.58
C LYS A 217 -27.12 -3.27 9.77
N GLU A 218 -27.71 -4.21 10.49
CA GLU A 218 -28.47 -3.90 11.70
C GLU A 218 -27.60 -3.20 12.75
N GLY A 219 -26.41 -3.71 13.01
CA GLY A 219 -25.45 -3.08 13.91
C GLY A 219 -25.02 -1.68 13.44
N PHE A 220 -24.91 -1.47 12.13
CA PHE A 220 -24.58 -0.18 11.53
C PHE A 220 -25.72 0.84 11.68
N LEU A 221 -26.96 0.45 11.41
CA LEU A 221 -28.11 1.36 11.39
C LEU A 221 -28.60 1.73 12.79
N HIS A 222 -28.73 0.76 13.67
CA HIS A 222 -29.37 0.94 14.99
C HIS A 222 -28.44 1.51 16.07
N ASN A 223 -27.13 1.58 15.82
CA ASN A 223 -26.19 2.14 16.78
C ASN A 223 -25.76 3.56 16.38
N ALA A 224 -25.68 4.44 17.37
CA ALA A 224 -25.06 5.76 17.20
C ALA A 224 -23.53 5.65 17.12
N LEU A 225 -22.89 6.75 16.67
CA LEU A 225 -21.45 6.89 16.77
C LEU A 225 -21.02 6.80 18.24
N ASN A 226 -20.01 5.99 18.51
CA ASN A 226 -19.52 5.74 19.86
C ASN A 226 -18.10 6.32 20.04
N ARG A 227 -17.95 7.21 20.99
CA ARG A 227 -16.66 7.86 21.28
C ARG A 227 -15.57 6.85 21.66
N ALA A 228 -15.91 5.81 22.41
CA ALA A 228 -14.94 4.78 22.81
C ALA A 228 -14.44 3.99 21.61
N ASP A 229 -15.33 3.60 20.70
CA ASP A 229 -14.97 2.91 19.46
C ASP A 229 -14.13 3.79 18.55
N PHE A 230 -14.50 5.08 18.42
CA PHE A 230 -13.73 6.06 17.64
C PHE A 230 -12.30 6.24 18.21
N LEU A 231 -12.16 6.40 19.52
CA LEU A 231 -10.85 6.51 20.16
C LEU A 231 -10.03 5.22 20.02
N HIS A 232 -10.69 4.06 20.07
CA HIS A 232 -10.02 2.77 19.89
C HIS A 232 -9.48 2.62 18.47
N LEU A 233 -10.26 3.00 17.44
CA LEU A 233 -9.80 3.05 16.06
C LEU A 233 -8.60 3.96 15.87
N ASN A 234 -8.66 5.17 16.42
CA ASN A 234 -7.55 6.12 16.36
C ASN A 234 -6.29 5.60 17.04
N LYS A 235 -6.43 4.94 18.20
CA LYS A 235 -5.32 4.34 18.93
C LYS A 235 -4.58 3.28 18.13
N LEU A 236 -5.26 2.59 17.21
CA LEU A 236 -4.66 1.60 16.32
C LEU A 236 -4.25 2.21 14.97
N GLY A 237 -5.09 3.06 14.39
CA GLY A 237 -4.88 3.60 13.04
C GLY A 237 -3.66 4.50 12.93
N TRP A 238 -3.47 5.44 13.87
CA TRP A 238 -2.35 6.38 13.82
C TRP A 238 -0.98 5.72 13.88
N PRO A 239 -0.69 4.77 14.79
CA PRO A 239 0.60 4.09 14.79
C PRO A 239 0.88 3.31 13.50
N ILE A 240 -0.14 2.70 12.90
CA ILE A 240 0.01 1.97 11.63
C ILE A 240 0.28 2.97 10.49
N ALA A 241 -0.47 4.08 10.43
CA ALA A 241 -0.24 5.14 9.45
C ALA A 241 1.18 5.70 9.54
N MET A 242 1.65 5.98 10.75
CA MET A 242 3.02 6.46 10.99
C MET A 242 4.07 5.43 10.58
N GLN A 243 3.87 4.15 10.91
CA GLN A 243 4.78 3.08 10.51
C GLN A 243 4.91 3.00 8.98
N MET A 244 3.79 2.96 8.25
CA MET A 244 3.78 2.91 6.78
C MET A 244 4.31 4.19 6.15
N GLY A 245 3.99 5.35 6.72
CA GLY A 245 4.50 6.64 6.26
C GLY A 245 6.01 6.76 6.42
N MET A 246 6.57 6.33 7.55
CA MET A 246 8.03 6.34 7.80
C MET A 246 8.76 5.37 6.87
N GLU A 247 8.21 4.19 6.62
CA GLU A 247 8.76 3.23 5.67
C GLU A 247 8.84 3.86 4.27
N THR A 248 7.74 4.40 3.77
CA THR A 248 7.69 5.08 2.45
C THR A 248 8.62 6.29 2.40
N ALA A 249 8.66 7.10 3.44
CA ALA A 249 9.56 8.26 3.51
C ALA A 249 11.03 7.84 3.46
N SER A 250 11.40 6.74 4.11
CA SER A 250 12.78 6.21 4.05
C SER A 250 13.18 5.80 2.64
N PHE A 251 12.31 5.10 1.90
CA PHE A 251 12.57 4.78 0.50
C PHE A 251 12.69 6.04 -0.38
N SER A 252 11.83 7.04 -0.15
CA SER A 252 11.90 8.31 -0.89
C SER A 252 13.18 9.09 -0.60
N LEU A 253 13.62 9.13 0.65
CA LEU A 253 14.89 9.76 1.03
C LEU A 253 16.10 9.02 0.45
N SER A 254 16.06 7.69 0.41
CA SER A 254 17.09 6.89 -0.24
C SER A 254 17.17 7.16 -1.75
N ALA A 255 16.03 7.38 -2.41
CA ALA A 255 16.01 7.78 -3.83
C ALA A 255 16.68 9.15 -4.06
N ILE A 256 16.51 10.10 -3.12
CA ILE A 256 17.21 11.39 -3.16
C ILE A 256 18.73 11.18 -3.04
N MET A 257 19.16 10.34 -2.09
CA MET A 257 20.58 10.00 -1.93
C MET A 257 21.17 9.34 -3.19
N VAL A 258 20.43 8.46 -3.86
CA VAL A 258 20.83 7.89 -5.15
C VAL A 258 20.96 8.98 -6.22
N GLY A 259 20.06 9.96 -6.22
CA GLY A 259 20.11 11.11 -7.13
C GLY A 259 21.41 11.93 -7.00
N TRP A 260 22.00 12.00 -5.80
CA TRP A 260 23.29 12.69 -5.58
C TRP A 260 24.48 11.94 -6.22
N ILE A 261 24.35 10.64 -6.46
CA ILE A 261 25.42 9.84 -7.13
C ILE A 261 25.43 10.15 -8.63
N GLY A 262 24.24 10.30 -9.25
CA GLY A 262 24.14 10.65 -10.67
C GLY A 262 22.93 10.03 -11.38
N THR A 263 22.76 10.46 -12.63
CA THR A 263 21.57 10.08 -13.44
C THR A 263 21.52 8.60 -13.77
N THR A 264 22.66 7.97 -14.06
CA THR A 264 22.75 6.52 -14.34
C THR A 264 22.35 5.70 -13.11
N ALA A 265 22.82 6.09 -11.93
CA ALA A 265 22.45 5.46 -10.66
C ALA A 265 20.94 5.60 -10.39
N LEU A 266 20.40 6.79 -10.61
CA LEU A 266 18.97 7.04 -10.43
C LEU A 266 18.11 6.21 -11.40
N ALA A 267 18.54 6.08 -12.67
CA ALA A 267 17.87 5.23 -13.65
C ALA A 267 17.89 3.75 -13.22
N ALA A 268 19.04 3.22 -12.79
CA ALA A 268 19.14 1.85 -12.27
C ALA A 268 18.28 1.64 -11.02
N HIS A 269 18.21 2.62 -10.12
CA HIS A 269 17.34 2.61 -8.95
C HIS A 269 15.86 2.49 -9.33
N GLN A 270 15.39 3.25 -10.33
CA GLN A 270 14.01 3.19 -10.79
C GLN A 270 13.66 1.82 -11.39
N VAL A 271 14.57 1.22 -12.16
CA VAL A 271 14.41 -0.14 -12.68
C VAL A 271 14.27 -1.15 -11.52
N MET A 272 15.13 -1.05 -10.53
CA MET A 272 15.07 -1.92 -9.36
C MET A 272 13.79 -1.74 -8.54
N LEU A 273 13.30 -0.52 -8.38
CA LEU A 273 12.01 -0.25 -7.73
C LEU A 273 10.85 -0.87 -8.51
N ALA A 274 10.86 -0.83 -9.84
CA ALA A 274 9.83 -1.46 -10.65
C ALA A 274 9.81 -2.99 -10.47
N ILE A 275 10.98 -3.64 -10.44
CA ILE A 275 11.10 -5.07 -10.16
C ILE A 275 10.65 -5.38 -8.73
N SER A 276 11.07 -4.57 -7.77
CA SER A 276 10.73 -4.70 -6.35
C SER A 276 9.24 -4.60 -6.10
N GLN A 277 8.54 -3.73 -6.83
CA GLN A 277 7.10 -3.51 -6.67
C GLN A 277 6.27 -4.78 -6.91
N ILE A 278 6.69 -5.62 -7.85
CA ILE A 278 5.99 -6.89 -8.16
C ILE A 278 6.10 -7.84 -6.95
N CYS A 279 7.32 -8.01 -6.41
CA CYS A 279 7.56 -8.85 -5.25
C CYS A 279 6.83 -8.32 -4.01
N PHE A 280 6.91 -7.00 -3.77
CA PHE A 280 6.25 -6.34 -2.66
C PHE A 280 4.73 -6.57 -2.65
N MET A 281 4.07 -6.49 -3.82
CA MET A 281 2.62 -6.72 -3.91
C MET A 281 2.22 -8.16 -3.58
N MET A 282 3.09 -9.13 -3.87
CA MET A 282 2.86 -10.52 -3.45
C MET A 282 2.96 -10.67 -1.93
N TYR A 283 4.00 -10.09 -1.31
CA TYR A 283 4.13 -10.08 0.16
C TYR A 283 2.98 -9.33 0.83
N TYR A 284 2.64 -8.17 0.32
CA TYR A 284 1.56 -7.36 0.84
C TYR A 284 0.22 -8.09 0.79
N GLY A 285 -0.11 -8.72 -0.36
CA GLY A 285 -1.33 -9.49 -0.54
C GLY A 285 -1.41 -10.72 0.36
N MET A 286 -0.28 -11.37 0.63
CA MET A 286 -0.21 -12.53 1.53
C MET A 286 -0.04 -12.13 3.01
N GLY A 287 0.40 -10.92 3.32
CA GLY A 287 0.50 -10.41 4.68
C GLY A 287 -0.85 -10.06 5.30
N ALA A 288 -1.75 -9.45 4.55
CA ALA A 288 -3.06 -9.05 5.05
C ALA A 288 -3.88 -10.22 5.66
N PRO A 289 -3.94 -11.42 5.05
CA PRO A 289 -4.58 -12.59 5.65
C PRO A 289 -4.00 -13.01 7.00
N VAL A 290 -2.71 -12.77 7.23
CA VAL A 290 -2.07 -13.07 8.52
C VAL A 290 -2.68 -12.20 9.61
N ALA A 291 -2.84 -10.88 9.37
CA ALA A 291 -3.49 -9.99 10.33
C ALA A 291 -4.94 -10.41 10.62
N VAL A 292 -5.70 -10.77 9.58
CA VAL A 292 -7.09 -11.23 9.72
C VAL A 292 -7.18 -12.51 10.55
N ARG A 293 -6.40 -13.54 10.23
CA ARG A 293 -6.45 -14.81 10.95
C ARG A 293 -5.96 -14.70 12.38
N VAL A 294 -4.87 -13.97 12.59
CA VAL A 294 -4.34 -13.69 13.93
C VAL A 294 -5.37 -12.97 14.78
N SER A 295 -6.06 -11.95 14.23
CA SER A 295 -7.10 -11.23 14.97
C SER A 295 -8.34 -12.10 15.27
N ASN A 296 -8.75 -12.96 14.33
CA ASN A 296 -9.85 -13.89 14.55
C ASN A 296 -9.55 -14.85 15.71
N PHE A 297 -8.39 -15.51 15.72
CA PHE A 297 -7.99 -16.40 16.79
C PHE A 297 -7.72 -15.67 18.11
N ARG A 298 -7.25 -14.43 18.06
CA ARG A 298 -7.16 -13.59 19.25
C ARG A 298 -8.54 -13.32 19.85
N GLY A 299 -9.55 -13.05 19.02
CA GLY A 299 -10.93 -12.92 19.47
C GLY A 299 -11.47 -14.16 20.19
N GLN A 300 -11.06 -15.36 19.72
CA GLN A 300 -11.38 -16.65 20.32
C GLN A 300 -10.54 -17.01 21.55
N ASN A 301 -9.58 -16.17 21.96
CA ASN A 301 -8.56 -16.44 22.97
C ASN A 301 -7.67 -17.67 22.67
N ASP A 302 -7.54 -18.06 21.41
CA ASP A 302 -6.76 -19.22 20.95
C ASP A 302 -5.32 -18.80 20.60
N ARG A 303 -4.46 -18.68 21.62
CA ARG A 303 -3.05 -18.30 21.48
C ARG A 303 -2.25 -19.25 20.59
N ILE A 304 -2.60 -20.55 20.61
CA ILE A 304 -1.87 -21.55 19.82
C ILE A 304 -2.08 -21.28 18.33
N ASN A 305 -3.32 -21.06 17.90
CA ASN A 305 -3.64 -20.82 16.51
C ASN A 305 -3.26 -19.38 16.06
N VAL A 306 -3.18 -18.39 16.97
CA VAL A 306 -2.55 -17.09 16.71
C VAL A 306 -1.11 -17.29 16.25
N ARG A 307 -0.29 -18.02 17.01
CA ARG A 307 1.12 -18.30 16.65
C ARG A 307 1.23 -19.11 15.38
N ARG A 308 0.46 -20.21 15.25
CA ARG A 308 0.48 -21.07 14.06
C ARG A 308 0.14 -20.30 12.79
N SER A 309 -0.81 -19.37 12.85
CA SER A 309 -1.17 -18.54 11.71
C SER A 309 -0.04 -17.58 11.31
N ALA A 310 0.63 -16.95 12.27
CA ALA A 310 1.77 -16.06 12.01
C ALA A 310 2.96 -16.82 11.42
N TYR A 311 3.31 -18.00 11.96
CA TYR A 311 4.39 -18.82 11.41
C TYR A 311 4.07 -19.41 10.03
N ALA A 312 2.82 -19.84 9.81
CA ALA A 312 2.39 -20.28 8.48
C ALA A 312 2.51 -19.15 7.44
N GLY A 313 2.15 -17.92 7.81
CA GLY A 313 2.38 -16.74 6.98
C GLY A 313 3.86 -16.53 6.67
N PHE A 314 4.72 -16.61 7.67
CA PHE A 314 6.18 -16.47 7.48
C PHE A 314 6.76 -17.53 6.53
N HIS A 315 6.34 -18.79 6.64
CA HIS A 315 6.75 -19.83 5.70
C HIS A 315 6.30 -19.54 4.27
N ILE A 316 5.09 -19.01 4.08
CA ILE A 316 4.61 -18.58 2.76
C ILE A 316 5.48 -17.43 2.21
N MET A 317 5.83 -16.44 3.05
CA MET A 317 6.71 -15.34 2.64
C MET A 317 8.10 -15.82 2.23
N LEU A 318 8.69 -16.75 2.99
CA LEU A 318 9.96 -17.36 2.62
C LEU A 318 9.87 -18.11 1.28
N PHE A 319 8.80 -18.83 1.05
CA PHE A 319 8.58 -19.55 -0.19
C PHE A 319 8.45 -18.60 -1.39
N ILE A 320 7.71 -17.49 -1.23
CA ILE A 320 7.59 -16.44 -2.25
C ILE A 320 8.96 -15.80 -2.50
N ALA A 321 9.74 -15.51 -1.45
CA ALA A 321 11.08 -14.94 -1.58
C ALA A 321 12.02 -15.87 -2.39
N LEU A 322 12.01 -17.16 -2.10
CA LEU A 322 12.83 -18.15 -2.80
C LEU A 322 12.43 -18.30 -4.27
N ILE A 323 11.11 -18.42 -4.55
CA ILE A 323 10.62 -18.54 -5.93
C ILE A 323 10.86 -17.26 -6.72
N GLY A 324 10.69 -16.09 -6.12
CA GLY A 324 10.95 -14.81 -6.76
C GLY A 324 12.43 -14.53 -6.99
N ALA A 325 13.28 -14.88 -6.03
CA ALA A 325 14.72 -14.64 -6.10
C ALA A 325 15.41 -15.45 -7.21
N LEU A 326 15.00 -16.71 -7.42
CA LEU A 326 15.66 -17.58 -8.38
C LEU A 326 15.61 -17.07 -9.83
N PRO A 327 14.45 -16.77 -10.43
CA PRO A 327 14.39 -16.23 -11.80
C PRO A 327 15.05 -14.85 -11.90
N ILE A 328 14.92 -13.99 -10.90
CA ILE A 328 15.54 -12.67 -10.88
C ILE A 328 17.07 -12.80 -10.88
N PHE A 329 17.63 -13.76 -10.12
CA PHE A 329 19.05 -14.02 -10.11
C PHE A 329 19.57 -14.61 -11.44
N LEU A 330 18.82 -15.54 -12.02
CA LEU A 330 19.18 -16.16 -13.30
C LEU A 330 19.16 -15.15 -14.46
N LEU A 331 18.18 -14.26 -14.46
CA LEU A 331 17.99 -13.24 -15.50
C LEU A 331 18.71 -11.91 -15.19
N ARG A 332 19.54 -11.84 -14.17
CA ARG A 332 20.15 -10.58 -13.67
C ARG A 332 20.86 -9.76 -14.75
N ASN A 333 21.47 -10.40 -15.70
CA ASN A 333 22.23 -9.73 -16.77
C ASN A 333 21.32 -9.20 -17.89
N GLU A 334 20.09 -9.69 -17.97
CA GLU A 334 19.11 -9.34 -19.02
C GLU A 334 18.09 -8.33 -18.54
N LEU A 335 17.74 -8.37 -17.24
CA LEU A 335 16.69 -7.54 -16.65
C LEU A 335 16.88 -6.04 -16.90
N GLY A 336 18.11 -5.53 -16.79
CA GLY A 336 18.37 -4.13 -17.05
C GLY A 336 18.08 -3.72 -18.49
N GLY A 337 18.38 -4.61 -19.46
CA GLY A 337 18.13 -4.38 -20.88
C GLY A 337 16.64 -4.38 -21.24
N TRP A 338 15.77 -4.96 -20.44
CA TRP A 338 14.32 -4.89 -20.67
C TRP A 338 13.72 -3.50 -20.38
N PHE A 339 14.42 -2.69 -19.58
CA PHE A 339 13.94 -1.38 -19.14
C PHE A 339 14.74 -0.21 -19.74
N SER A 340 15.98 -0.45 -20.16
CA SER A 340 16.87 0.60 -20.65
C SER A 340 17.85 0.08 -21.71
N ASP A 341 18.01 0.84 -22.80
CA ASP A 341 18.99 0.58 -23.84
C ASP A 341 20.43 0.94 -23.42
N SER A 342 20.60 1.57 -22.26
CA SER A 342 21.91 1.97 -21.73
C SER A 342 22.66 0.76 -21.12
N PRO A 343 23.82 0.36 -21.65
CA PRO A 343 24.63 -0.73 -21.10
C PRO A 343 25.08 -0.42 -19.65
N ALA A 344 25.37 0.85 -19.34
CA ALA A 344 25.78 1.28 -18.00
C ALA A 344 24.66 1.03 -16.95
N VAL A 345 23.40 1.32 -17.30
CA VAL A 345 22.24 1.04 -16.45
C VAL A 345 22.06 -0.46 -16.27
N SER A 346 22.16 -1.26 -17.34
CA SER A 346 22.01 -2.72 -17.29
C SER A 346 23.06 -3.38 -16.40
N VAL A 347 24.32 -2.97 -16.50
CA VAL A 347 25.40 -3.49 -15.62
C VAL A 347 25.13 -3.14 -14.17
N MET A 348 24.69 -1.92 -13.89
CA MET A 348 24.38 -1.45 -12.54
C MET A 348 23.19 -2.20 -11.94
N VAL A 349 22.14 -2.42 -12.71
CA VAL A 349 20.98 -3.26 -12.31
C VAL A 349 21.44 -4.67 -11.95
N ALA A 350 22.26 -5.31 -12.77
CA ALA A 350 22.79 -6.64 -12.49
C ALA A 350 23.57 -6.72 -11.17
N GLN A 351 24.32 -5.68 -10.80
CA GLN A 351 25.00 -5.59 -9.51
C GLN A 351 24.03 -5.39 -8.33
N LEU A 352 22.95 -4.62 -8.53
CA LEU A 352 21.96 -4.35 -7.49
C LEU A 352 21.05 -5.54 -7.16
N ILE A 353 20.99 -6.55 -8.02
CA ILE A 353 20.17 -7.74 -7.78
C ILE A 353 20.65 -8.52 -6.55
N ILE A 354 21.94 -8.52 -6.23
CA ILE A 354 22.45 -9.21 -5.04
C ILE A 354 21.91 -8.60 -3.74
N PRO A 355 22.10 -7.28 -3.46
CA PRO A 355 21.48 -6.65 -2.30
C PRO A 355 19.95 -6.75 -2.32
N PHE A 356 19.33 -6.71 -3.49
CA PHE A 356 17.89 -6.88 -3.64
C PHE A 356 17.40 -8.26 -3.19
N ILE A 357 18.07 -9.34 -3.56
CA ILE A 357 17.71 -10.68 -3.11
C ILE A 357 17.80 -10.81 -1.59
N ILE A 358 18.88 -10.27 -1.01
CA ILE A 358 19.05 -10.29 0.46
C ILE A 358 17.90 -9.52 1.14
N TYR A 359 17.55 -8.35 0.59
CA TYR A 359 16.49 -7.51 1.10
C TYR A 359 15.12 -8.21 1.06
N GLN A 360 14.84 -9.07 0.07
CA GLN A 360 13.57 -9.80 -0.06
C GLN A 360 13.23 -10.65 1.16
N PHE A 361 14.24 -11.29 1.76
CA PHE A 361 14.05 -12.10 2.98
C PHE A 361 13.73 -11.21 4.19
N GLY A 362 14.41 -10.07 4.31
CA GLY A 362 14.13 -9.08 5.36
C GLY A 362 12.74 -8.49 5.22
N ASP A 363 12.31 -8.18 3.99
CA ASP A 363 11.00 -7.62 3.68
C ASP A 363 9.87 -8.61 4.00
N GLY A 364 10.00 -9.87 3.57
CA GLY A 364 9.05 -10.93 3.91
C GLY A 364 8.91 -11.15 5.42
N LEU A 365 10.01 -11.13 6.18
CA LEU A 365 10.01 -11.21 7.64
C LEU A 365 9.28 -10.01 8.26
N GLN A 366 9.62 -8.80 7.82
CA GLN A 366 9.05 -7.54 8.30
C GLN A 366 7.55 -7.48 8.03
N ILE A 367 7.10 -7.69 6.79
CA ILE A 367 5.68 -7.62 6.40
C ILE A 367 4.86 -8.66 7.17
N ASN A 368 5.36 -9.89 7.31
CA ASN A 368 4.65 -10.93 8.03
C ASN A 368 4.41 -10.58 9.50
N PHE A 369 5.47 -10.23 10.23
CA PHE A 369 5.35 -9.96 11.66
C PHE A 369 4.76 -8.57 11.97
N ALA A 370 4.87 -7.60 11.06
CA ALA A 370 4.08 -6.38 11.12
C ALA A 370 2.58 -6.68 11.07
N ASN A 371 2.14 -7.52 10.14
CA ASN A 371 0.74 -7.94 10.05
C ASN A 371 0.29 -8.82 11.23
N ALA A 372 1.17 -9.68 11.75
CA ALA A 372 0.88 -10.45 12.95
C ALA A 372 0.69 -9.55 14.19
N LEU A 373 1.53 -8.53 14.39
CA LEU A 373 1.39 -7.52 15.44
C LEU A 373 0.12 -6.68 15.27
N ARG A 374 -0.21 -6.29 14.04
CA ARG A 374 -1.51 -5.65 13.75
C ARG A 374 -2.66 -6.56 14.18
N GLY A 375 -2.60 -7.85 13.84
CA GLY A 375 -3.62 -8.82 14.21
C GLY A 375 -3.84 -8.96 15.72
N ILE A 376 -2.77 -8.90 16.52
CA ILE A 376 -2.90 -8.85 18.00
C ILE A 376 -3.17 -7.44 18.53
N ALA A 377 -3.33 -6.42 17.66
CA ALA A 377 -3.52 -5.01 17.99
C ALA A 377 -2.41 -4.39 18.88
N ASP A 378 -1.19 -4.90 18.78
CA ASP A 378 0.01 -4.32 19.42
C ASP A 378 0.79 -3.45 18.44
N VAL A 379 0.21 -2.31 18.09
CA VAL A 379 0.68 -1.45 16.98
C VAL A 379 1.60 -0.31 17.43
N LYS A 380 1.53 0.13 18.69
CA LYS A 380 2.38 1.23 19.17
C LYS A 380 3.88 0.94 19.04
N PRO A 381 4.37 -0.24 19.46
CA PRO A 381 5.79 -0.60 19.28
C PRO A 381 6.22 -0.64 17.83
N MET A 382 5.30 -0.97 16.90
CA MET A 382 5.62 -1.01 15.47
C MET A 382 6.10 0.35 14.96
N MET A 383 5.46 1.44 15.39
CA MET A 383 5.84 2.80 15.02
C MET A 383 7.28 3.12 15.51
N TYR A 384 7.60 2.79 16.75
CA TYR A 384 8.94 3.04 17.31
C TYR A 384 10.01 2.17 16.63
N ILE A 385 9.71 0.90 16.40
CA ILE A 385 10.60 -0.03 15.70
C ILE A 385 10.84 0.46 14.27
N ALA A 386 9.82 0.93 13.57
CA ALA A 386 9.95 1.50 12.23
C ALA A 386 10.87 2.73 12.22
N PHE A 387 10.70 3.63 13.19
CA PHE A 387 11.58 4.80 13.31
C PHE A 387 13.05 4.39 13.50
N ILE A 388 13.32 3.45 14.42
CA ILE A 388 14.67 2.95 14.67
C ILE A 388 15.23 2.28 13.41
N ALA A 389 14.49 1.35 12.81
CA ALA A 389 14.96 0.55 11.70
C ALA A 389 15.22 1.39 10.43
N TYR A 390 14.34 2.34 10.12
CA TYR A 390 14.43 3.10 8.88
C TYR A 390 15.25 4.38 9.02
N PHE A 391 15.05 5.16 10.10
CA PHE A 391 15.69 6.47 10.25
C PHE A 391 17.01 6.40 11.01
N LEU A 392 17.16 5.51 12.00
CA LEU A 392 18.39 5.40 12.77
C LEU A 392 19.37 4.33 12.23
N ILE A 393 18.88 3.35 11.48
CA ILE A 393 19.73 2.27 10.94
C ILE A 393 19.84 2.37 9.43
N SER A 394 18.72 2.26 8.68
CA SER A 394 18.77 2.12 7.22
C SER A 394 19.32 3.37 6.54
N LEU A 395 18.78 4.55 6.82
CA LEU A 395 19.24 5.80 6.18
C LEU A 395 20.69 6.16 6.53
N PRO A 396 21.13 6.12 7.81
CA PRO A 396 22.54 6.36 8.13
C PRO A 396 23.48 5.30 7.54
N ALA A 397 23.07 4.02 7.53
CA ALA A 397 23.86 2.95 6.88
C ALA A 397 23.98 3.19 5.37
N GLY A 398 22.88 3.63 4.72
CA GLY A 398 22.89 3.97 3.29
C GLY A 398 23.86 5.13 2.97
N TYR A 399 23.87 6.17 3.80
CA TYR A 399 24.81 7.25 3.68
C TYR A 399 26.27 6.78 3.92
N PHE A 400 26.49 6.01 4.98
CA PHE A 400 27.80 5.47 5.33
C PHE A 400 28.37 4.56 4.23
N PHE A 401 27.62 3.56 3.78
CA PHE A 401 28.07 2.64 2.74
C PHE A 401 28.15 3.32 1.37
N GLY A 402 27.19 4.19 1.04
CA GLY A 402 27.10 4.84 -0.26
C GLY A 402 28.18 5.90 -0.48
N PHE A 403 28.45 6.75 0.53
CA PHE A 403 29.28 7.94 0.38
C PHE A 403 30.60 7.88 1.17
N ILE A 404 30.60 7.34 2.40
CA ILE A 404 31.83 7.27 3.21
C ILE A 404 32.70 6.10 2.77
N MET A 405 32.10 4.92 2.51
CA MET A 405 32.82 3.76 2.00
C MET A 405 32.97 3.76 0.47
N ASP A 406 32.38 4.74 -0.20
CA ASP A 406 32.43 4.92 -1.65
C ASP A 406 31.91 3.71 -2.47
N TRP A 407 30.90 2.99 -1.91
CA TRP A 407 30.25 1.90 -2.62
C TRP A 407 29.13 2.39 -3.56
N GLY A 408 28.87 3.69 -3.59
CA GLY A 408 27.86 4.29 -4.43
C GLY A 408 26.46 3.73 -4.21
N ILE A 409 25.73 3.48 -5.28
CA ILE A 409 24.37 2.97 -5.23
C ILE A 409 24.27 1.58 -4.57
N ILE A 410 25.29 0.74 -4.74
CA ILE A 410 25.32 -0.60 -4.13
C ILE A 410 25.30 -0.47 -2.60
N GLY A 411 26.04 0.51 -2.05
CA GLY A 411 26.06 0.79 -0.62
C GLY A 411 24.69 1.23 -0.10
N ILE A 412 23.97 2.09 -0.83
CA ILE A 412 22.61 2.51 -0.47
C ILE A 412 21.67 1.32 -0.47
N TRP A 413 21.73 0.45 -1.49
CA TRP A 413 20.89 -0.73 -1.58
C TRP A 413 21.23 -1.80 -0.53
N MET A 414 22.49 -1.91 -0.11
CA MET A 414 22.90 -2.80 0.99
C MET A 414 22.34 -2.33 2.35
N ALA A 415 21.97 -1.08 2.50
CA ALA A 415 21.36 -0.58 3.73
C ALA A 415 19.91 -1.06 3.92
N PHE A 416 19.15 -1.33 2.84
CA PHE A 416 17.78 -1.83 2.94
C PHE A 416 17.68 -3.17 3.67
N PRO A 417 18.50 -4.21 3.38
CA PRO A 417 18.52 -5.42 4.19
C PRO A 417 18.72 -5.17 5.68
N PHE A 418 19.58 -4.24 6.06
CA PHE A 418 19.82 -3.92 7.49
C PHE A 418 18.57 -3.34 8.14
N GLY A 419 17.93 -2.36 7.50
CA GLY A 419 16.71 -1.74 8.03
C GLY A 419 15.55 -2.73 8.12
N LEU A 420 15.22 -3.40 7.02
CA LEU A 420 14.09 -4.32 6.94
C LEU A 420 14.26 -5.56 7.82
N THR A 421 15.47 -6.14 7.84
CA THR A 421 15.76 -7.29 8.69
C THR A 421 15.70 -6.89 10.17
N THR A 422 16.23 -5.74 10.54
CA THR A 422 16.13 -5.22 11.91
C THR A 422 14.67 -5.04 12.32
N ALA A 423 13.86 -4.38 11.48
CA ALA A 423 12.42 -4.23 11.74
C ALA A 423 11.75 -5.60 11.88
N GLY A 424 12.02 -6.52 10.96
CA GLY A 424 11.45 -7.87 10.97
C GLY A 424 11.81 -8.67 12.23
N ILE A 425 13.08 -8.65 12.65
CA ILE A 425 13.55 -9.32 13.87
C ILE A 425 12.88 -8.70 15.11
N LEU A 426 12.84 -7.39 15.22
CA LEU A 426 12.22 -6.71 16.37
C LEU A 426 10.71 -6.96 16.43
N TYR A 427 10.01 -6.99 15.29
CA TYR A 427 8.59 -7.37 15.22
C TYR A 427 8.38 -8.83 15.63
N TYR A 428 9.23 -9.74 15.16
CA TYR A 428 9.20 -11.16 15.53
C TYR A 428 9.40 -11.37 17.04
N LEU A 429 10.42 -10.73 17.62
CA LEU A 429 10.71 -10.82 19.06
C LEU A 429 9.55 -10.26 19.88
N ARG A 430 8.99 -9.12 19.46
CA ARG A 430 7.83 -8.50 20.09
C ARG A 430 6.62 -9.41 20.06
N PHE A 431 6.29 -9.94 18.86
CA PHE A 431 5.16 -10.86 18.68
C PHE A 431 5.29 -12.10 19.56
N ASN A 432 6.47 -12.72 19.59
CA ASN A 432 6.72 -13.89 20.42
C ASN A 432 6.59 -13.63 21.93
N ARG A 433 7.02 -12.44 22.38
CA ARG A 433 6.87 -12.06 23.78
C ARG A 433 5.41 -11.93 24.17
N ASP A 434 4.61 -11.29 23.35
CA ASP A 434 3.21 -10.95 23.67
C ASP A 434 2.24 -12.11 23.40
N THR A 435 2.71 -13.20 22.75
CA THR A 435 1.91 -14.40 22.46
C THR A 435 2.35 -15.64 23.27
N LYS A 436 3.38 -15.53 24.10
CA LYS A 436 3.71 -16.55 25.10
C LYS A 436 2.66 -16.56 26.20
#